data_7a2df653c179a984cb8cf184058cc158
#
_entry.id   7a2df653c179a984cb8cf184058cc158
#
_cell.length_a   1.000
_cell.length_b   1.000
_cell.length_c   1.000
_cell.angle_alpha   90.00
_cell.angle_beta   90.00
_cell.angle_gamma   90.00
#
_symmetry.space_group_name_H-M   'P 1'
#
loop_
_entity.id
_entity.type
_entity.pdbx_description
1 polymer ?
#
loop_
_entity_poly.entity_id
_entity_poly.type
_entity_poly.pdbx_seq_one_letter_code
_entity_poly.pdbx_strand_id
1 'polypeptide(L)'
;MHPEIRKFLSRVLLLTMVSSMSFAAVVERRKDQFGRDFAYYIFPIAGEIPGMGKATGLGVTLSNMAGGDSDFTGYYVRGDIKATGLALLDYHVLPQRLIFDVGYNDYMVSTTSYNSGSNSDPHNVIYPRIEGNYLLGQLTLTFDERRYEMFARALNGRNRVKEILDKDNHAFAGVDTSWDSGIYYSLGGSLDLTDDRLDPRTGARFEFSSRLPHRRRADESEYYVNDYNLTGYAPMRKWDTLVFNLFYSHAHVTREGVTDYATLQQSYGLNCNQYPVGPDQDSCFSAEANLLASKLDNNRYGSASPLGGTQRLRSYDNGRFYAGQALFYGVEYRWNLTDERTPFNIYLAKGIRTGIQLAAFWERGMVANESSQLFKYPRESYGVGFRMILSGVIIRFDLAKGQEGSQSQLFITYPWSMFSVDNPG
;
A
#
# COMPACT_ATOMS: atom_id res chain seq x y z
N MET A 1 -21.41 12.83 -6.51
CA MET A 1 -20.11 13.45 -6.14
C MET A 1 -20.39 14.82 -5.56
N HIS A 2 -19.98 15.05 -4.32
CA HIS A 2 -20.24 16.30 -3.57
C HIS A 2 -19.66 17.51 -4.31
N PRO A 3 -20.36 18.68 -4.35
CA PRO A 3 -19.91 19.86 -5.09
C PRO A 3 -18.53 20.37 -4.70
N GLU A 4 -18.10 20.21 -3.45
CA GLU A 4 -16.76 20.61 -3.00
C GLU A 4 -15.66 19.67 -3.55
N ILE A 5 -15.91 18.35 -3.65
CA ILE A 5 -14.99 17.41 -4.33
C ILE A 5 -14.90 17.76 -5.80
N ARG A 6 -16.01 18.10 -6.46
CA ARG A 6 -16.04 18.52 -7.85
C ARG A 6 -15.26 19.82 -8.07
N LYS A 7 -15.40 20.81 -7.17
CA LYS A 7 -14.63 22.06 -7.22
C LYS A 7 -13.16 21.86 -6.95
N PHE A 8 -12.81 20.99 -5.99
CA PHE A 8 -11.42 20.64 -5.69
C PHE A 8 -10.79 19.90 -6.88
N LEU A 9 -11.43 18.86 -7.37
CA LEU A 9 -10.96 18.12 -8.54
C LEU A 9 -10.88 19.01 -9.80
N SER A 10 -11.84 19.92 -10.00
CA SER A 10 -11.78 20.87 -11.13
C SER A 10 -10.64 21.88 -10.99
N ARG A 11 -10.33 22.36 -9.78
CA ARG A 11 -9.19 23.25 -9.53
C ARG A 11 -7.84 22.54 -9.69
N VAL A 12 -7.74 21.30 -9.19
CA VAL A 12 -6.55 20.46 -9.39
C VAL A 12 -6.40 20.12 -10.86
N LEU A 13 -7.50 19.74 -11.55
CA LEU A 13 -7.50 19.47 -12.99
C LEU A 13 -7.14 20.74 -13.81
N LEU A 14 -7.61 21.92 -13.40
CA LEU A 14 -7.26 23.18 -14.06
C LEU A 14 -5.79 23.55 -13.82
N LEU A 15 -5.25 23.36 -12.60
CA LEU A 15 -3.84 23.56 -12.28
C LEU A 15 -2.93 22.56 -13.03
N THR A 16 -3.37 21.31 -13.16
CA THR A 16 -2.66 20.30 -13.96
C THR A 16 -2.81 20.57 -15.47
N MET A 17 -3.96 21.06 -15.95
CA MET A 17 -4.13 21.46 -17.36
C MET A 17 -3.32 22.69 -17.73
N VAL A 18 -3.19 23.68 -16.85
CA VAL A 18 -2.37 24.89 -17.11
C VAL A 18 -0.88 24.55 -17.15
N SER A 19 -0.42 23.62 -16.31
CA SER A 19 0.95 23.07 -16.40
C SER A 19 1.10 22.06 -17.56
N SER A 20 0.03 21.43 -18.03
CA SER A 20 0.02 20.41 -19.07
C SER A 20 -0.11 20.95 -20.51
N MET A 21 -0.37 22.24 -20.72
CA MET A 21 -0.29 22.82 -22.07
C MET A 21 1.14 22.78 -22.68
N SER A 22 2.17 22.52 -21.84
CA SER A 22 3.53 22.16 -22.28
C SER A 22 3.78 20.65 -22.36
N PHE A 23 2.85 19.80 -21.94
CA PHE A 23 2.97 18.34 -21.85
C PHE A 23 2.22 17.58 -22.96
N ALA A 24 1.84 18.24 -24.03
CA ALA A 24 1.10 17.63 -25.15
C ALA A 24 1.95 16.69 -26.02
N ALA A 25 3.25 16.58 -25.78
CA ALA A 25 4.09 15.58 -26.42
C ALA A 25 4.30 14.40 -25.44
N VAL A 26 4.03 13.18 -25.89
CA VAL A 26 4.38 11.95 -25.17
C VAL A 26 5.88 12.00 -24.95
N VAL A 27 6.30 11.98 -23.66
CA VAL A 27 7.72 12.04 -23.31
C VAL A 27 8.42 10.78 -23.80
N GLU A 28 9.55 10.92 -24.50
CA GLU A 28 10.34 9.79 -24.97
C GLU A 28 10.84 8.95 -23.81
N ARG A 29 10.80 7.62 -23.93
CA ARG A 29 11.35 6.70 -22.92
C ARG A 29 12.87 6.89 -22.84
N ARG A 30 13.37 7.07 -21.62
CA ARG A 30 14.80 7.27 -21.33
C ARG A 30 15.61 5.99 -21.48
N LYS A 31 14.98 4.85 -21.36
CA LYS A 31 15.56 3.51 -21.51
C LYS A 31 14.51 2.52 -21.99
N ASP A 32 14.94 1.39 -22.53
CA ASP A 32 14.07 0.26 -22.85
C ASP A 32 13.30 -0.19 -21.60
N GLN A 33 12.01 -0.42 -21.73
CA GLN A 33 11.13 -0.78 -20.62
C GLN A 33 11.01 -2.31 -20.43
N PHE A 34 11.52 -3.09 -21.37
CA PHE A 34 11.52 -4.56 -21.32
C PHE A 34 12.91 -5.14 -21.23
N GLY A 35 13.89 -4.54 -21.88
CA GLY A 35 15.27 -5.05 -21.94
C GLY A 35 15.94 -4.98 -20.58
N ARG A 36 16.29 -6.13 -20.04
CA ARG A 36 17.06 -6.25 -18.78
C ARG A 36 18.26 -7.15 -18.98
N ASP A 37 19.39 -6.70 -18.43
CA ASP A 37 20.59 -7.56 -18.29
C ASP A 37 20.32 -8.61 -17.20
N PHE A 38 20.93 -9.79 -17.34
CA PHE A 38 20.93 -10.77 -16.26
C PHE A 38 21.63 -10.16 -15.03
N ALA A 39 20.90 -10.18 -13.92
CA ALA A 39 21.40 -9.70 -12.64
C ALA A 39 20.99 -10.64 -11.53
N TYR A 40 21.79 -10.74 -10.49
CA TYR A 40 21.38 -11.35 -9.24
C TYR A 40 21.91 -10.57 -8.05
N TYR A 41 21.17 -10.59 -6.97
CA TYR A 41 21.64 -10.06 -5.72
C TYR A 41 20.96 -10.76 -4.53
N ILE A 42 21.76 -10.93 -3.48
CA ILE A 42 21.32 -11.38 -2.17
C ILE A 42 21.47 -10.20 -1.24
N PHE A 43 20.39 -9.84 -0.55
CA PHE A 43 20.38 -8.66 0.31
C PHE A 43 19.82 -8.97 1.69
N PRO A 44 20.44 -8.42 2.75
CA PRO A 44 19.87 -8.49 4.08
C PRO A 44 18.59 -7.63 4.14
N ILE A 45 17.59 -8.15 4.83
CA ILE A 45 16.38 -7.42 5.18
C ILE A 45 16.49 -7.10 6.67
N ALA A 46 16.46 -5.82 7.03
CA ALA A 46 16.38 -5.39 8.41
C ALA A 46 15.60 -4.07 8.44
N GLY A 47 14.48 -4.06 9.14
CA GLY A 47 13.65 -2.85 9.15
C GLY A 47 12.51 -2.93 10.14
N GLU A 48 11.80 -1.83 10.22
CA GLU A 48 10.60 -1.65 11.01
C GLU A 48 9.49 -1.09 10.12
N ILE A 49 8.32 -1.69 10.20
CA ILE A 49 7.11 -1.16 9.57
C ILE A 49 6.25 -0.59 10.71
N PRO A 50 5.95 0.72 10.69
CA PRO A 50 5.14 1.35 11.71
C PRO A 50 3.79 0.65 11.90
N GLY A 51 3.45 0.34 13.15
CA GLY A 51 2.24 -0.40 13.49
C GLY A 51 2.28 -1.91 13.22
N MET A 52 3.40 -2.45 12.70
CA MET A 52 3.55 -3.89 12.42
C MET A 52 4.77 -4.53 13.12
N GLY A 53 5.79 -3.71 13.47
CA GLY A 53 6.98 -4.16 14.20
C GLY A 53 8.22 -4.35 13.33
N LYS A 54 9.23 -5.01 13.91
CA LYS A 54 10.57 -5.20 13.34
C LYS A 54 10.73 -6.58 12.71
N ALA A 55 11.52 -6.62 11.64
CA ALA A 55 11.91 -7.87 11.02
C ALA A 55 13.37 -7.83 10.57
N THR A 56 14.00 -9.00 10.60
CA THR A 56 15.31 -9.25 10.00
C THR A 56 15.27 -10.50 9.14
N GLY A 57 16.05 -10.56 8.08
CA GLY A 57 16.05 -11.70 7.20
C GLY A 57 16.93 -11.54 5.98
N LEU A 58 16.63 -12.33 4.96
CA LEU A 58 17.36 -12.34 3.68
C LEU A 58 16.36 -12.31 2.53
N GLY A 59 16.72 -11.59 1.49
CA GLY A 59 16.07 -11.62 0.19
C GLY A 59 17.04 -12.03 -0.91
N VAL A 60 16.50 -12.64 -1.95
CA VAL A 60 17.21 -12.99 -3.19
C VAL A 60 16.38 -12.56 -4.38
N THR A 61 17.04 -11.95 -5.36
CA THR A 61 16.42 -11.64 -6.65
C THR A 61 17.33 -12.12 -7.78
N LEU A 62 16.71 -12.74 -8.78
CA LEU A 62 17.32 -13.12 -10.04
C LEU A 62 16.53 -12.41 -11.14
N SER A 63 17.16 -11.45 -11.83
CA SER A 63 16.52 -10.71 -12.91
C SER A 63 16.91 -11.27 -14.26
N ASN A 64 16.00 -11.21 -15.22
CA ASN A 64 16.15 -11.72 -16.58
C ASN A 64 16.60 -13.18 -16.59
N MET A 65 15.85 -14.06 -15.94
CA MET A 65 16.13 -15.49 -15.92
C MET A 65 16.07 -16.07 -17.33
N ALA A 66 17.15 -16.74 -17.72
CA ALA A 66 17.29 -17.42 -19.00
C ALA A 66 17.05 -16.52 -20.25
N GLY A 67 17.20 -15.19 -20.12
CA GLY A 67 16.95 -14.27 -21.24
C GLY A 67 15.48 -14.07 -21.59
N GLY A 68 14.56 -14.43 -20.68
CA GLY A 68 13.11 -14.34 -20.88
C GLY A 68 12.44 -13.14 -20.23
N ASP A 69 13.20 -12.10 -19.86
CA ASP A 69 12.74 -10.90 -19.13
C ASP A 69 12.08 -11.18 -17.77
N SER A 70 12.06 -12.45 -17.34
CA SER A 70 11.39 -12.89 -16.12
C SER A 70 12.28 -12.71 -14.90
N ASP A 71 11.72 -12.20 -13.82
CA ASP A 71 12.39 -12.01 -12.54
C ASP A 71 11.86 -13.04 -11.52
N PHE A 72 12.76 -13.66 -10.78
CA PHE A 72 12.43 -14.47 -9.61
C PHE A 72 12.87 -13.75 -8.35
N THR A 73 11.99 -13.66 -7.36
CA THR A 73 12.34 -13.11 -6.05
C THR A 73 11.86 -14.03 -4.94
N GLY A 74 12.64 -14.08 -3.88
CA GLY A 74 12.28 -14.81 -2.68
C GLY A 74 12.81 -14.11 -1.45
N TYR A 75 12.10 -14.23 -0.33
CA TYR A 75 12.55 -13.67 0.94
C TYR A 75 12.09 -14.51 2.13
N TYR A 76 12.86 -14.40 3.21
CA TYR A 76 12.57 -15.01 4.49
C TYR A 76 12.90 -14.00 5.59
N VAL A 77 11.92 -13.63 6.39
CA VAL A 77 12.07 -12.66 7.49
C VAL A 77 11.53 -13.24 8.80
N ARG A 78 12.16 -12.81 9.89
CA ARG A 78 11.83 -13.17 11.27
C ARG A 78 11.92 -11.94 12.17
N GLY A 79 11.12 -11.96 13.23
CA GLY A 79 11.00 -10.90 14.24
C GLY A 79 9.56 -10.80 14.68
N ASP A 80 9.08 -9.59 14.88
CA ASP A 80 7.67 -9.30 15.13
C ASP A 80 6.86 -9.64 13.87
N ILE A 81 7.43 -9.37 12.69
CA ILE A 81 6.95 -9.84 11.40
C ILE A 81 7.68 -11.13 11.06
N LYS A 82 6.93 -12.19 10.76
CA LYS A 82 7.46 -13.46 10.21
C LYS A 82 6.84 -13.65 8.85
N ALA A 83 7.65 -13.75 7.81
CA ALA A 83 7.13 -14.00 6.48
C ALA A 83 8.11 -14.78 5.62
N THR A 84 7.55 -15.57 4.71
CA THR A 84 8.27 -16.25 3.64
C THR A 84 7.52 -16.02 2.35
N GLY A 85 8.18 -15.42 1.38
CA GLY A 85 7.58 -15.12 0.08
C GLY A 85 8.42 -15.62 -1.08
N LEU A 86 7.75 -16.03 -2.14
CA LEU A 86 8.32 -16.42 -3.43
C LEU A 86 7.47 -15.81 -4.53
N ALA A 87 8.10 -15.23 -5.56
CA ALA A 87 7.39 -14.70 -6.71
C ALA A 87 8.19 -14.90 -8.01
N LEU A 88 7.45 -15.19 -9.07
CA LEU A 88 7.90 -15.08 -10.45
C LEU A 88 7.18 -13.89 -11.06
N LEU A 89 7.94 -12.93 -11.53
CA LEU A 89 7.45 -11.65 -12.03
C LEU A 89 7.86 -11.46 -13.48
N ASP A 90 7.08 -10.66 -14.20
CA ASP A 90 7.36 -10.29 -15.60
C ASP A 90 7.53 -11.52 -16.52
N TYR A 91 6.80 -12.64 -16.29
CA TYR A 91 6.83 -13.79 -17.19
C TYR A 91 6.04 -13.46 -18.48
N HIS A 92 6.76 -13.32 -19.58
CA HIS A 92 6.18 -12.94 -20.87
C HIS A 92 5.50 -14.14 -21.55
N VAL A 93 4.20 -14.33 -21.31
CA VAL A 93 3.36 -15.33 -22.04
C VAL A 93 3.32 -15.03 -23.54
N LEU A 94 3.18 -13.74 -23.87
CA LEU A 94 3.38 -13.20 -25.22
C LEU A 94 4.42 -12.09 -25.11
N PRO A 95 5.52 -12.13 -25.89
CA PRO A 95 6.60 -11.16 -25.81
C PRO A 95 6.08 -9.72 -25.85
N GLN A 96 6.41 -8.93 -24.83
CA GLN A 96 6.11 -7.52 -24.69
C GLN A 96 4.60 -7.14 -24.79
N ARG A 97 3.70 -8.13 -24.58
CA ARG A 97 2.25 -7.88 -24.66
C ARG A 97 1.44 -8.48 -23.55
N LEU A 98 1.69 -9.75 -23.21
CA LEU A 98 0.95 -10.42 -22.14
C LEU A 98 1.94 -10.94 -21.12
N ILE A 99 1.85 -10.41 -19.93
CA ILE A 99 2.74 -10.68 -18.80
C ILE A 99 1.95 -11.41 -17.72
N PHE A 100 2.55 -12.42 -17.12
CA PHE A 100 2.00 -13.12 -15.98
C PHE A 100 2.91 -13.01 -14.78
N ASP A 101 2.34 -12.59 -13.67
CA ASP A 101 2.99 -12.56 -12.36
C ASP A 101 2.31 -13.57 -11.45
N VAL A 102 3.09 -14.28 -10.65
CA VAL A 102 2.58 -15.18 -9.62
C VAL A 102 3.43 -15.07 -8.36
N GLY A 103 2.77 -15.00 -7.20
CA GLY A 103 3.46 -14.91 -5.91
C GLY A 103 2.77 -15.72 -4.85
N TYR A 104 3.55 -16.34 -3.98
CA TYR A 104 3.09 -16.99 -2.76
C TYR A 104 3.70 -16.32 -1.55
N ASN A 105 2.90 -16.12 -0.53
CA ASN A 105 3.36 -15.58 0.75
C ASN A 105 2.71 -16.32 1.91
N ASP A 106 3.51 -16.65 2.92
CA ASP A 106 3.08 -17.14 4.24
C ASP A 106 3.57 -16.14 5.28
N TYR A 107 2.69 -15.66 6.16
CA TYR A 107 3.02 -14.58 7.06
C TYR A 107 2.36 -14.69 8.44
N MET A 108 3.01 -14.12 9.44
CA MET A 108 2.44 -13.75 10.73
C MET A 108 2.93 -12.36 11.10
N VAL A 109 1.99 -11.48 11.42
CA VAL A 109 2.26 -10.09 11.73
C VAL A 109 1.35 -9.61 12.85
N SER A 110 1.90 -8.80 13.75
CA SER A 110 1.10 -7.95 14.62
C SER A 110 0.83 -6.64 13.90
N THR A 111 -0.37 -6.12 13.98
CA THR A 111 -0.73 -4.83 13.38
C THR A 111 -1.49 -4.00 14.41
N THR A 112 -1.48 -2.69 14.24
CA THR A 112 -2.33 -1.78 15.00
C THR A 112 -3.70 -1.67 14.35
N SER A 113 -4.75 -1.62 15.15
CA SER A 113 -6.12 -1.38 14.69
C SER A 113 -6.74 -0.27 15.52
N TYR A 114 -7.32 0.70 14.82
CA TYR A 114 -7.92 1.92 15.37
C TYR A 114 -9.38 2.02 14.98
N ASN A 115 -10.10 2.97 15.53
CA ASN A 115 -11.43 3.33 15.05
C ASN A 115 -11.36 4.00 13.69
N SER A 116 -12.44 3.92 12.92
CA SER A 116 -12.58 4.57 11.62
C SER A 116 -12.53 6.11 11.74
N GLY A 117 -12.14 6.76 10.63
CA GLY A 117 -12.14 8.21 10.49
C GLY A 117 -10.81 8.89 10.79
N SER A 118 -10.64 10.08 10.22
CA SER A 118 -9.42 10.89 10.40
C SER A 118 -9.27 11.44 11.82
N ASN A 119 -10.34 11.51 12.60
CA ASN A 119 -10.33 12.06 13.96
C ASN A 119 -10.37 10.98 15.04
N SER A 120 -10.08 9.72 14.70
CA SER A 120 -10.01 8.64 15.68
C SER A 120 -8.86 8.87 16.68
N ASP A 121 -9.11 8.54 17.96
CA ASP A 121 -8.14 8.72 19.04
C ASP A 121 -6.93 7.76 18.85
N PRO A 122 -5.69 8.28 18.83
CA PRO A 122 -4.49 7.44 18.70
C PRO A 122 -4.24 6.52 19.92
N HIS A 123 -4.83 6.84 21.09
CA HIS A 123 -4.69 6.00 22.28
C HIS A 123 -5.68 4.84 22.31
N ASN A 124 -6.70 4.88 21.47
CA ASN A 124 -7.70 3.84 21.36
C ASN A 124 -7.28 2.80 20.30
N VAL A 125 -6.26 2.03 20.62
CA VAL A 125 -5.60 1.08 19.75
C VAL A 125 -5.63 -0.33 20.33
N ILE A 126 -5.85 -1.32 19.49
CA ILE A 126 -5.68 -2.74 19.78
C ILE A 126 -4.64 -3.34 18.83
N TYR A 127 -4.05 -4.46 19.20
CA TYR A 127 -2.96 -5.10 18.49
C TYR A 127 -3.36 -6.53 18.05
N PRO A 128 -4.14 -6.68 16.96
CA PRO A 128 -4.42 -8.00 16.41
C PRO A 128 -3.14 -8.62 15.85
N ARG A 129 -2.89 -9.88 16.21
CA ARG A 129 -1.87 -10.72 15.60
C ARG A 129 -2.53 -11.61 14.56
N ILE A 130 -2.17 -11.41 13.31
CA ILE A 130 -2.76 -12.10 12.16
C ILE A 130 -1.74 -13.05 11.56
N GLU A 131 -2.18 -14.27 11.24
CA GLU A 131 -1.39 -15.21 10.45
C GLU A 131 -2.18 -15.67 9.23
N GLY A 132 -1.49 -15.95 8.15
CA GLY A 132 -2.15 -16.37 6.93
C GLY A 132 -1.18 -16.70 5.80
N ASN A 133 -1.75 -17.14 4.70
CA ASN A 133 -1.02 -17.31 3.46
C ASN A 133 -1.91 -16.95 2.26
N TYR A 134 -1.29 -16.58 1.17
CA TYR A 134 -1.99 -16.36 -0.09
C TYR A 134 -1.16 -16.74 -1.30
N LEU A 135 -1.87 -17.09 -2.35
CA LEU A 135 -1.36 -17.22 -3.71
C LEU A 135 -1.99 -16.10 -4.55
N LEU A 136 -1.17 -15.29 -5.15
CA LEU A 136 -1.57 -14.19 -6.03
C LEU A 136 -1.18 -14.54 -7.46
N GLY A 137 -2.11 -14.36 -8.40
CA GLY A 137 -1.86 -14.40 -9.83
C GLY A 137 -2.35 -13.14 -10.50
N GLN A 138 -1.56 -12.59 -11.42
CA GLN A 138 -1.92 -11.40 -12.20
C GLN A 138 -1.59 -11.61 -13.66
N LEU A 139 -2.53 -11.27 -14.54
CA LEU A 139 -2.30 -11.14 -15.97
C LEU A 139 -2.33 -9.65 -16.32
N THR A 140 -1.30 -9.19 -17.01
CA THR A 140 -1.17 -7.81 -17.47
C THR A 140 -1.04 -7.78 -18.98
N LEU A 141 -1.98 -7.12 -19.64
CA LEU A 141 -1.91 -6.79 -21.05
C LEU A 141 -1.26 -5.42 -21.20
N THR A 142 -0.21 -5.32 -22.03
CA THR A 142 0.55 -4.07 -22.18
C THR A 142 0.78 -3.72 -23.65
N PHE A 143 0.87 -2.42 -23.93
CA PHE A 143 1.10 -1.85 -25.26
C PHE A 143 2.05 -0.66 -25.17
N ASP A 144 2.69 -0.35 -26.29
CA ASP A 144 3.51 0.85 -26.49
C ASP A 144 4.54 1.06 -25.36
N GLU A 145 5.49 0.12 -25.23
CA GLU A 145 6.53 0.16 -24.21
C GLU A 145 5.98 0.35 -22.79
N ARG A 146 4.91 -0.40 -22.48
CA ARG A 146 4.23 -0.35 -21.17
C ARG A 146 3.59 1.01 -20.85
N ARG A 147 3.23 1.79 -21.86
CA ARG A 147 2.48 3.04 -21.64
C ARG A 147 1.03 2.78 -21.28
N TYR A 148 0.45 1.72 -21.86
CA TYR A 148 -0.92 1.30 -21.58
C TYR A 148 -0.86 -0.10 -20.97
N GLU A 149 -1.29 -0.22 -19.74
CA GLU A 149 -1.41 -1.51 -19.08
C GLU A 149 -2.85 -1.72 -18.60
N MET A 150 -3.35 -2.93 -18.76
CA MET A 150 -4.60 -3.41 -18.16
C MET A 150 -4.30 -4.72 -17.46
N PHE A 151 -4.78 -4.90 -16.25
CA PHE A 151 -4.54 -6.12 -15.50
C PHE A 151 -5.82 -6.72 -14.92
N ALA A 152 -5.78 -8.04 -14.77
CA ALA A 152 -6.71 -8.80 -13.96
C ALA A 152 -5.91 -9.59 -12.92
N ARG A 153 -6.30 -9.49 -11.66
CA ARG A 153 -5.62 -10.11 -10.51
C ARG A 153 -6.60 -10.98 -9.75
N ALA A 154 -6.13 -12.14 -9.32
CA ALA A 154 -6.79 -13.01 -8.36
C ALA A 154 -5.86 -13.30 -7.19
N LEU A 155 -6.34 -13.14 -5.97
CA LEU A 155 -5.64 -13.50 -4.74
C LEU A 155 -6.48 -14.54 -4.02
N ASN A 156 -5.96 -15.77 -3.94
CA ASN A 156 -6.55 -16.84 -3.15
C ASN A 156 -5.82 -16.93 -1.82
N GLY A 157 -6.50 -16.60 -0.74
CA GLY A 157 -5.87 -16.49 0.57
C GLY A 157 -6.71 -17.04 1.69
N ARG A 158 -6.02 -17.35 2.77
CA ARG A 158 -6.64 -17.63 4.06
C ARG A 158 -5.88 -16.91 5.17
N ASN A 159 -6.60 -16.41 6.12
CA ASN A 159 -6.02 -15.79 7.30
C ASN A 159 -6.88 -16.05 8.54
N ARG A 160 -6.31 -15.79 9.69
CA ARG A 160 -7.05 -15.74 10.95
C ARG A 160 -6.42 -14.72 11.90
N VAL A 161 -7.24 -14.19 12.78
CA VAL A 161 -6.76 -13.48 13.97
C VAL A 161 -6.36 -14.54 14.98
N LYS A 162 -5.07 -14.60 15.34
CA LYS A 162 -4.56 -15.55 16.32
C LYS A 162 -4.88 -15.11 17.75
N GLU A 163 -4.69 -13.84 18.00
CA GLU A 163 -4.96 -13.17 19.27
C GLU A 163 -5.11 -11.67 19.05
N ILE A 164 -5.80 -11.00 19.95
CA ILE A 164 -5.83 -9.54 20.02
C ILE A 164 -5.20 -9.15 21.35
N LEU A 165 -4.20 -8.26 21.30
CA LEU A 165 -3.46 -7.83 22.49
C LEU A 165 -3.86 -6.40 22.86
N ASP A 166 -3.74 -6.09 24.14
CA ASP A 166 -3.75 -4.72 24.64
C ASP A 166 -2.36 -4.05 24.52
N LYS A 167 -2.23 -2.82 25.01
CA LYS A 167 -0.96 -2.07 25.04
C LYS A 167 0.12 -2.71 25.93
N ASP A 168 -0.26 -3.54 26.88
CA ASP A 168 0.62 -4.21 27.84
C ASP A 168 0.94 -5.65 27.40
N ASN A 169 0.55 -6.04 26.17
CA ASN A 169 0.70 -7.36 25.56
C ASN A 169 -0.11 -8.48 26.24
N HIS A 170 -1.19 -8.16 26.92
CA HIS A 170 -2.12 -9.16 27.43
C HIS A 170 -3.15 -9.52 26.34
N ALA A 171 -3.37 -10.81 26.13
CA ALA A 171 -4.32 -11.29 25.13
C ALA A 171 -5.76 -11.20 25.67
N PHE A 172 -6.67 -10.61 24.86
CA PHE A 172 -8.10 -10.66 25.16
C PHE A 172 -8.67 -12.06 24.88
N ALA A 173 -9.60 -12.47 25.73
CA ALA A 173 -10.31 -13.72 25.53
C ALA A 173 -11.58 -13.53 24.66
N GLY A 174 -12.10 -14.63 24.11
CA GLY A 174 -13.29 -14.62 23.26
C GLY A 174 -13.03 -14.25 21.80
N VAL A 175 -11.77 -14.05 21.43
CA VAL A 175 -11.39 -13.75 20.02
C VAL A 175 -11.73 -14.95 19.14
N ASP A 176 -12.43 -14.68 18.01
CA ASP A 176 -12.66 -15.69 16.98
C ASP A 176 -11.33 -15.97 16.24
N THR A 177 -10.79 -17.16 16.46
CA THR A 177 -9.53 -17.62 15.85
C THR A 177 -9.74 -18.57 14.67
N SER A 178 -10.97 -18.66 14.15
CA SER A 178 -11.28 -19.49 13.00
C SER A 178 -10.57 -19.00 11.73
N TRP A 179 -10.23 -19.95 10.86
CA TRP A 179 -9.67 -19.61 9.56
C TRP A 179 -10.76 -19.01 8.66
N ASP A 180 -10.42 -17.90 8.07
CA ASP A 180 -11.20 -17.24 7.04
C ASP A 180 -10.46 -17.35 5.70
N SER A 181 -11.16 -17.78 4.66
CA SER A 181 -10.58 -18.02 3.35
C SER A 181 -11.44 -17.46 2.24
N GLY A 182 -10.81 -17.01 1.17
CA GLY A 182 -11.53 -16.46 0.04
C GLY A 182 -10.66 -16.16 -1.16
N ILE A 183 -11.32 -15.92 -2.28
CA ILE A 183 -10.68 -15.44 -3.51
C ILE A 183 -11.11 -14.00 -3.74
N TYR A 184 -10.14 -13.12 -3.85
CA TYR A 184 -10.32 -11.70 -4.09
C TYR A 184 -9.92 -11.39 -5.53
N TYR A 185 -10.76 -10.67 -6.24
CA TYR A 185 -10.49 -10.24 -7.61
C TYR A 185 -10.31 -8.75 -7.68
N SER A 186 -9.38 -8.30 -8.49
CA SER A 186 -9.24 -6.90 -8.84
C SER A 186 -8.92 -6.74 -10.33
N LEU A 187 -9.42 -5.66 -10.89
CA LEU A 187 -9.19 -5.23 -12.26
C LEU A 187 -8.62 -3.83 -12.22
N GLY A 188 -7.80 -3.48 -13.19
CA GLY A 188 -7.30 -2.11 -13.26
C GLY A 188 -6.47 -1.85 -14.50
N GLY A 189 -5.86 -0.69 -14.52
CA GLY A 189 -4.99 -0.29 -15.61
C GLY A 189 -4.21 0.96 -15.29
N SER A 190 -3.23 1.24 -16.13
CA SER A 190 -2.42 2.44 -16.05
C SER A 190 -2.20 3.08 -17.41
N LEU A 191 -2.11 4.40 -17.41
CA LEU A 191 -1.61 5.23 -18.50
C LEU A 191 -0.31 5.88 -18.01
N ASP A 192 0.81 5.45 -18.58
CA ASP A 192 2.14 5.90 -18.19
C ASP A 192 2.80 6.75 -19.27
N LEU A 193 2.67 8.06 -19.16
CA LEU A 193 3.25 9.04 -20.07
C LEU A 193 4.59 9.58 -19.52
N THR A 194 5.30 8.81 -18.72
CA THR A 194 6.60 9.19 -18.14
C THR A 194 7.77 8.79 -19.06
N ASP A 195 8.95 9.28 -18.73
CA ASP A 195 10.22 8.91 -19.41
C ASP A 195 10.78 7.56 -18.97
N ASP A 196 10.33 7.02 -17.84
CA ASP A 196 10.75 5.72 -17.30
C ASP A 196 9.66 5.17 -16.35
N ARG A 197 9.31 3.88 -16.49
CA ARG A 197 8.33 3.25 -15.65
C ARG A 197 8.80 3.07 -14.20
N LEU A 198 10.06 2.72 -14.00
CA LEU A 198 10.61 2.39 -12.67
C LEU A 198 11.15 3.62 -11.93
N ASP A 199 11.88 4.50 -12.61
CA ASP A 199 12.43 5.74 -12.03
C ASP A 199 12.02 6.95 -12.87
N PRO A 200 10.74 7.36 -12.85
CA PRO A 200 10.26 8.47 -13.65
C PRO A 200 10.80 9.81 -13.15
N ARG A 201 11.28 10.63 -14.09
CA ARG A 201 11.81 11.97 -13.84
C ARG A 201 10.99 13.06 -14.50
N THR A 202 10.23 12.71 -15.54
CA THR A 202 9.35 13.64 -16.24
C THR A 202 8.10 12.94 -16.77
N GLY A 203 7.01 13.69 -16.90
CA GLY A 203 5.74 13.19 -17.41
C GLY A 203 4.69 12.96 -16.33
N ALA A 204 3.71 12.13 -16.62
CA ALA A 204 2.63 11.82 -15.69
C ALA A 204 2.19 10.36 -15.83
N ARG A 205 1.66 9.81 -14.73
CA ARG A 205 1.07 8.48 -14.68
C ARG A 205 -0.29 8.55 -14.02
N PHE A 206 -1.27 7.93 -14.66
CA PHE A 206 -2.58 7.68 -14.08
C PHE A 206 -2.77 6.18 -13.89
N GLU A 207 -3.24 5.79 -12.72
CA GLU A 207 -3.50 4.41 -12.36
C GLU A 207 -4.92 4.30 -11.79
N PHE A 208 -5.60 3.23 -12.16
CA PHE A 208 -6.93 2.90 -11.68
C PHE A 208 -6.99 1.44 -11.28
N SER A 209 -7.61 1.13 -10.14
CA SER A 209 -7.98 -0.23 -9.79
C SER A 209 -9.36 -0.31 -9.17
N SER A 210 -10.04 -1.42 -9.42
CA SER A 210 -11.31 -1.77 -8.80
C SER A 210 -11.16 -3.14 -8.14
N ARG A 211 -11.29 -3.18 -6.82
CA ARG A 211 -11.41 -4.44 -6.07
C ARG A 211 -12.87 -4.84 -6.06
N LEU A 212 -13.15 -6.05 -6.56
CA LEU A 212 -14.51 -6.55 -6.71
C LEU A 212 -15.09 -6.97 -5.36
N PRO A 213 -16.42 -6.98 -5.24
CA PRO A 213 -17.07 -7.35 -3.99
C PRO A 213 -16.65 -8.74 -3.54
N HIS A 214 -16.31 -8.85 -2.29
CA HIS A 214 -16.08 -10.10 -1.61
C HIS A 214 -16.79 -10.09 -0.27
N ARG A 215 -17.47 -11.18 0.02
CA ARG A 215 -18.19 -11.39 1.27
C ARG A 215 -17.75 -12.69 1.89
N ARG A 216 -17.27 -12.62 3.09
CA ARG A 216 -16.79 -13.78 3.84
C ARG A 216 -17.90 -14.39 4.69
N ARG A 217 -18.72 -13.56 5.33
CA ARG A 217 -19.76 -13.96 6.29
C ARG A 217 -21.11 -13.36 5.90
N ALA A 218 -22.18 -14.00 6.36
CA ALA A 218 -23.54 -13.58 6.05
C ALA A 218 -23.92 -12.20 6.62
N ASP A 219 -23.29 -11.78 7.70
CA ASP A 219 -23.48 -10.53 8.42
C ASP A 219 -22.60 -9.38 7.90
N GLU A 220 -21.69 -9.63 6.94
CA GLU A 220 -20.82 -8.61 6.34
C GLU A 220 -21.47 -7.92 5.13
N SER A 221 -21.02 -6.67 4.89
CA SER A 221 -21.41 -5.92 3.69
C SER A 221 -20.74 -6.47 2.43
N GLU A 222 -21.36 -6.22 1.29
CA GLU A 222 -20.73 -6.36 -0.02
C GLU A 222 -20.47 -4.99 -0.60
N TYR A 223 -19.23 -4.73 -1.00
CA TYR A 223 -18.83 -3.48 -1.63
C TYR A 223 -17.64 -3.69 -2.57
N TYR A 224 -17.52 -2.83 -3.55
CA TYR A 224 -16.33 -2.71 -4.37
C TYR A 224 -15.58 -1.44 -4.01
N VAL A 225 -14.26 -1.44 -4.21
CA VAL A 225 -13.41 -0.29 -3.92
C VAL A 225 -12.73 0.17 -5.21
N ASN A 226 -12.93 1.44 -5.53
CA ASN A 226 -12.28 2.07 -6.65
C ASN A 226 -11.17 3.00 -6.17
N ASP A 227 -9.95 2.75 -6.64
CA ASP A 227 -8.77 3.54 -6.36
C ASP A 227 -8.33 4.29 -7.62
N TYR A 228 -8.05 5.57 -7.48
CA TYR A 228 -7.57 6.45 -8.53
C TYR A 228 -6.28 7.12 -8.06
N ASN A 229 -5.21 7.02 -8.84
CA ASN A 229 -3.92 7.57 -8.50
C ASN A 229 -3.34 8.35 -9.68
N LEU A 230 -3.03 9.61 -9.47
CA LEU A 230 -2.38 10.47 -10.46
C LEU A 230 -1.04 10.94 -9.90
N THR A 231 0.05 10.64 -10.61
CA THR A 231 1.39 11.09 -10.22
C THR A 231 2.00 11.89 -11.37
N GLY A 232 2.44 13.10 -11.07
CA GLY A 232 3.14 13.99 -12.01
C GLY A 232 4.60 14.14 -11.64
N TYR A 233 5.48 14.21 -12.62
CA TYR A 233 6.93 14.33 -12.48
C TYR A 233 7.41 15.52 -13.29
N ALA A 234 7.97 16.51 -12.63
CA ALA A 234 8.52 17.71 -13.24
C ALA A 234 10.03 17.77 -13.04
N PRO A 235 10.83 17.82 -14.11
CA PRO A 235 12.28 18.01 -14.01
C PRO A 235 12.56 19.42 -13.48
N MET A 236 13.41 19.54 -12.46
CA MET A 236 13.74 20.84 -11.82
C MET A 236 15.14 21.32 -12.21
N ARG A 237 16.14 20.47 -12.04
CA ARG A 237 17.52 20.70 -12.45
C ARG A 237 17.95 19.56 -13.35
N LYS A 238 19.21 19.51 -13.73
CA LYS A 238 19.73 18.50 -14.66
C LYS A 238 19.32 17.07 -14.30
N TRP A 239 19.17 16.75 -13.01
CA TRP A 239 18.84 15.40 -12.54
C TRP A 239 17.75 15.36 -11.46
N ASP A 240 17.32 16.50 -10.94
CA ASP A 240 16.36 16.59 -9.86
C ASP A 240 14.92 16.52 -10.39
N THR A 241 14.03 15.98 -9.58
CA THR A 241 12.64 15.80 -9.95
C THR A 241 11.71 16.28 -8.84
N LEU A 242 10.74 17.09 -9.19
CA LEU A 242 9.61 17.41 -8.31
C LEU A 242 8.44 16.49 -8.66
N VAL A 243 7.95 15.79 -7.66
CA VAL A 243 6.87 14.80 -7.81
C VAL A 243 5.63 15.28 -7.09
N PHE A 244 4.47 15.18 -7.75
CA PHE A 244 3.15 15.44 -7.19
C PHE A 244 2.33 14.16 -7.25
N ASN A 245 1.60 13.87 -6.19
CA ASN A 245 0.66 12.75 -6.17
C ASN A 245 -0.72 13.20 -5.69
N LEU A 246 -1.75 12.66 -6.32
CA LEU A 246 -3.14 12.76 -5.91
C LEU A 246 -3.74 11.36 -5.92
N PHE A 247 -4.26 10.92 -4.80
CA PHE A 247 -4.92 9.64 -4.65
C PHE A 247 -6.33 9.83 -4.08
N TYR A 248 -7.29 9.10 -4.65
CA TYR A 248 -8.66 9.02 -4.15
C TYR A 248 -9.12 7.56 -4.15
N SER A 249 -9.68 7.14 -3.05
CA SER A 249 -10.28 5.82 -2.88
C SER A 249 -11.71 5.94 -2.38
N HIS A 250 -12.59 5.09 -2.90
CA HIS A 250 -14.00 5.06 -2.52
C HIS A 250 -14.53 3.64 -2.47
N ALA A 251 -15.07 3.25 -1.32
CA ALA A 251 -15.85 2.05 -1.16
C ALA A 251 -17.31 2.32 -1.56
N HIS A 252 -17.86 1.49 -2.41
CA HIS A 252 -19.25 1.56 -2.85
C HIS A 252 -20.00 0.31 -2.39
N VAL A 253 -20.84 0.47 -1.37
CA VAL A 253 -21.61 -0.62 -0.77
C VAL A 253 -22.77 -0.97 -1.71
N THR A 254 -22.82 -2.22 -2.14
CA THR A 254 -23.90 -2.77 -2.96
C THR A 254 -24.94 -3.46 -2.10
N ARG A 255 -24.53 -3.96 -0.93
CA ARG A 255 -25.41 -4.53 0.08
C ARG A 255 -24.82 -4.28 1.47
N GLU A 256 -25.58 -3.62 2.32
CA GLU A 256 -25.21 -3.41 3.71
C GLU A 256 -25.13 -4.73 4.48
N GLY A 257 -24.22 -4.80 5.44
CA GLY A 257 -24.15 -5.88 6.41
C GLY A 257 -25.07 -5.62 7.60
N VAL A 258 -24.92 -6.43 8.65
CA VAL A 258 -25.64 -6.22 9.91
C VAL A 258 -25.10 -4.96 10.60
N THR A 259 -26.03 -4.05 10.97
CA THR A 259 -25.71 -2.79 11.67
C THR A 259 -26.36 -2.71 13.06
N ASP A 260 -27.04 -3.78 13.48
CA ASP A 260 -27.56 -3.90 14.83
C ASP A 260 -26.45 -4.25 15.81
N TYR A 261 -26.22 -3.37 16.81
CA TYR A 261 -25.12 -3.49 17.75
C TYR A 261 -25.19 -4.78 18.58
N ALA A 262 -26.38 -5.19 19.03
CA ALA A 262 -26.54 -6.40 19.83
C ALA A 262 -26.19 -7.66 19.04
N THR A 263 -26.59 -7.72 17.79
CA THR A 263 -26.24 -8.82 16.87
C THR A 263 -24.74 -8.87 16.59
N LEU A 264 -24.10 -7.71 16.37
CA LEU A 264 -22.67 -7.63 16.18
C LEU A 264 -21.90 -8.04 17.44
N GLN A 265 -22.37 -7.63 18.61
CA GLN A 265 -21.75 -8.03 19.89
C GLN A 265 -21.85 -9.53 20.10
N GLN A 266 -22.96 -10.16 19.75
CA GLN A 266 -23.09 -11.63 19.82
C GLN A 266 -22.11 -12.35 18.88
N SER A 267 -21.81 -11.78 17.71
CA SER A 267 -20.96 -12.41 16.68
C SER A 267 -19.47 -12.10 16.84
N TYR A 268 -19.10 -10.93 17.35
CA TYR A 268 -17.75 -10.39 17.40
C TYR A 268 -17.31 -9.86 18.77
N GLY A 269 -18.20 -9.91 19.79
CA GLY A 269 -17.88 -9.43 21.13
C GLY A 269 -16.79 -10.25 21.78
N LEU A 270 -16.02 -9.59 22.65
CA LEU A 270 -15.01 -10.21 23.49
C LEU A 270 -15.67 -10.74 24.78
N ASN A 271 -15.05 -11.73 25.40
CA ASN A 271 -15.57 -12.29 26.65
C ASN A 271 -15.10 -11.50 27.88
N CYS A 272 -15.41 -10.19 27.91
CA CYS A 272 -14.90 -9.26 28.93
C CYS A 272 -15.40 -9.54 30.35
N ASN A 273 -16.54 -10.19 30.49
CA ASN A 273 -17.10 -10.53 31.81
C ASN A 273 -16.31 -11.60 32.58
N GLN A 274 -15.35 -12.27 31.96
CA GLN A 274 -14.48 -13.21 32.66
C GLN A 274 -13.36 -12.53 33.45
N TYR A 275 -13.07 -11.25 33.17
CA TYR A 275 -12.06 -10.49 33.93
C TYR A 275 -12.67 -9.96 35.23
N PRO A 276 -11.88 -9.92 36.33
CA PRO A 276 -12.29 -9.22 37.53
C PRO A 276 -12.61 -7.74 37.22
N VAL A 277 -13.56 -7.18 37.96
CA VAL A 277 -13.86 -5.74 37.88
C VAL A 277 -12.60 -4.92 38.16
N GLY A 278 -12.19 -4.10 37.19
CA GLY A 278 -10.98 -3.31 37.26
C GLY A 278 -10.41 -2.95 35.89
N PRO A 279 -9.17 -2.43 35.85
CA PRO A 279 -8.56 -1.88 34.63
C PRO A 279 -8.52 -2.86 33.44
N ASP A 280 -8.31 -4.15 33.68
CA ASP A 280 -8.25 -5.16 32.61
C ASP A 280 -9.63 -5.38 31.99
N GLN A 281 -10.69 -5.38 32.78
CA GLN A 281 -12.06 -5.48 32.29
C GLN A 281 -12.45 -4.22 31.52
N ASP A 282 -12.11 -3.03 32.01
CA ASP A 282 -12.35 -1.76 31.33
C ASP A 282 -11.62 -1.68 30.00
N SER A 283 -10.36 -2.16 29.95
CA SER A 283 -9.57 -2.26 28.72
C SER A 283 -10.24 -3.20 27.70
N CYS A 284 -10.75 -4.35 28.16
CA CYS A 284 -11.46 -5.29 27.30
C CYS A 284 -12.74 -4.68 26.72
N PHE A 285 -13.58 -4.01 27.52
CA PHE A 285 -14.79 -3.35 27.01
C PHE A 285 -14.47 -2.21 26.05
N SER A 286 -13.39 -1.46 26.27
CA SER A 286 -12.93 -0.45 25.33
C SER A 286 -12.50 -1.07 23.99
N ALA A 287 -11.76 -2.17 24.03
CA ALA A 287 -11.36 -2.92 22.84
C ALA A 287 -12.58 -3.50 22.08
N GLU A 288 -13.53 -4.08 22.80
CA GLU A 288 -14.79 -4.58 22.22
C GLU A 288 -15.57 -3.47 21.54
N ALA A 289 -15.74 -2.32 22.20
CA ALA A 289 -16.43 -1.18 21.63
C ALA A 289 -15.77 -0.69 20.31
N ASN A 290 -14.42 -0.71 20.24
CA ASN A 290 -13.67 -0.37 19.03
C ASN A 290 -13.90 -1.36 17.90
N LEU A 291 -13.83 -2.65 18.19
CA LEU A 291 -14.09 -3.71 17.21
C LEU A 291 -15.49 -3.59 16.63
N LEU A 292 -16.49 -3.41 17.49
CA LEU A 292 -17.89 -3.32 17.08
C LEU A 292 -18.19 -2.04 16.30
N ALA A 293 -17.65 -0.90 16.72
CA ALA A 293 -17.77 0.36 15.99
C ALA A 293 -17.16 0.27 14.58
N SER A 294 -15.96 -0.29 14.48
CA SER A 294 -15.28 -0.51 13.21
C SER A 294 -16.05 -1.45 12.29
N LYS A 295 -16.63 -2.52 12.86
CA LYS A 295 -17.45 -3.47 12.10
C LYS A 295 -18.75 -2.85 11.61
N LEU A 296 -19.41 -2.05 12.46
CA LEU A 296 -20.62 -1.32 12.11
C LEU A 296 -20.37 -0.35 10.95
N ASP A 297 -19.31 0.47 11.07
CA ASP A 297 -18.92 1.42 10.01
C ASP A 297 -18.61 0.70 8.70
N ASN A 298 -17.84 -0.39 8.75
CA ASN A 298 -17.50 -1.19 7.58
C ASN A 298 -18.75 -1.81 6.93
N ASN A 299 -19.70 -2.30 7.73
CA ASN A 299 -20.95 -2.86 7.23
C ASN A 299 -21.87 -1.82 6.59
N ARG A 300 -21.80 -0.56 6.99
CA ARG A 300 -22.63 0.53 6.47
C ARG A 300 -21.99 1.26 5.29
N TYR A 301 -20.70 1.54 5.37
CA TYR A 301 -20.00 2.43 4.44
C TYR A 301 -18.94 1.73 3.60
N GLY A 302 -18.61 0.46 3.90
CA GLY A 302 -17.45 -0.23 3.35
C GLY A 302 -16.14 0.35 3.89
N SER A 303 -15.02 -0.13 3.34
CA SER A 303 -13.70 0.38 3.69
C SER A 303 -12.91 0.65 2.41
N ALA A 304 -12.64 1.93 2.16
CA ALA A 304 -11.74 2.39 1.11
C ALA A 304 -10.28 2.01 1.45
N SER A 305 -9.37 2.17 0.51
CA SER A 305 -7.94 1.98 0.75
C SER A 305 -7.46 2.92 1.85
N PRO A 306 -6.86 2.40 2.92
CA PRO A 306 -6.49 3.17 4.09
C PRO A 306 -5.31 4.11 3.82
N LEU A 307 -5.15 5.10 4.69
CA LEU A 307 -4.00 5.99 4.75
C LEU A 307 -3.19 5.72 6.03
N GLY A 308 -1.90 5.97 5.95
CA GLY A 308 -0.90 5.64 6.98
C GLY A 308 0.02 4.52 6.53
N GLY A 309 1.28 4.59 6.93
CA GLY A 309 2.29 3.59 6.65
C GLY A 309 3.22 3.96 5.49
N THR A 310 3.77 2.97 4.84
CA THR A 310 4.90 3.13 3.92
C THR A 310 4.58 3.87 2.63
N GLN A 311 3.31 3.90 2.21
CA GLN A 311 2.94 4.46 0.92
C GLN A 311 2.40 5.90 1.01
N ARG A 312 1.63 6.24 2.02
CA ARG A 312 0.96 7.52 2.16
C ARG A 312 0.83 7.89 3.63
N LEU A 313 1.01 9.16 3.99
CA LEU A 313 1.07 9.62 5.38
C LEU A 313 2.12 8.85 6.19
N ARG A 314 3.37 8.92 5.73
CA ARG A 314 4.52 8.12 6.19
C ARG A 314 4.92 8.32 7.66
N SER A 315 4.32 9.27 8.37
CA SER A 315 4.55 9.47 9.81
C SER A 315 3.55 8.73 10.72
N TYR A 316 2.67 7.92 10.14
CA TYR A 316 1.62 7.20 10.86
C TYR A 316 1.75 5.68 10.66
N ASP A 317 1.15 4.92 11.55
CA ASP A 317 1.08 3.47 11.46
C ASP A 317 0.39 3.01 10.19
N ASN A 318 0.71 1.80 9.75
CA ASN A 318 0.11 1.22 8.57
C ASN A 318 -1.41 1.07 8.75
N GLY A 319 -2.18 1.67 7.84
CA GLY A 319 -3.64 1.64 7.91
C GLY A 319 -4.25 2.50 9.03
N ARG A 320 -3.51 3.47 9.59
CA ARG A 320 -3.96 4.30 10.73
C ARG A 320 -5.30 4.98 10.49
N PHE A 321 -5.58 5.41 9.27
CA PHE A 321 -6.81 6.11 8.91
C PHE A 321 -7.55 5.36 7.81
N TYR A 322 -8.78 4.94 8.10
CA TYR A 322 -9.66 4.28 7.15
C TYR A 322 -11.12 4.73 7.35
N ALA A 323 -11.90 4.69 6.30
CA ALA A 323 -13.32 4.97 6.26
C ALA A 323 -13.88 4.57 4.87
N GLY A 324 -15.13 4.87 4.58
CA GLY A 324 -15.73 4.63 3.26
C GLY A 324 -15.06 5.40 2.11
N GLN A 325 -14.33 6.48 2.39
CA GLN A 325 -13.61 7.27 1.40
C GLN A 325 -12.26 7.74 1.96
N ALA A 326 -11.27 7.85 1.07
CA ALA A 326 -9.95 8.40 1.38
C ALA A 326 -9.50 9.35 0.27
N LEU A 327 -8.89 10.46 0.65
CA LEU A 327 -8.27 11.42 -0.25
C LEU A 327 -6.88 11.74 0.27
N PHE A 328 -5.90 11.71 -0.61
CA PHE A 328 -4.52 12.03 -0.29
C PHE A 328 -3.90 12.87 -1.40
N TYR A 329 -3.01 13.78 -1.03
CA TYR A 329 -2.12 14.44 -1.96
C TYR A 329 -0.77 14.72 -1.29
N GLY A 330 0.29 14.70 -2.12
CA GLY A 330 1.64 14.89 -1.62
C GLY A 330 2.56 15.51 -2.67
N VAL A 331 3.65 16.06 -2.17
CA VAL A 331 4.74 16.64 -2.95
C VAL A 331 6.05 16.08 -2.44
N GLU A 332 6.93 15.71 -3.35
CA GLU A 332 8.25 15.16 -3.02
C GLU A 332 9.29 15.74 -3.98
N TYR A 333 10.35 16.32 -3.42
CA TYR A 333 11.52 16.74 -4.17
C TYR A 333 12.59 15.66 -4.08
N ARG A 334 13.10 15.22 -5.23
CA ARG A 334 14.11 14.15 -5.38
C ARG A 334 15.40 14.70 -5.93
N TRP A 335 16.49 14.58 -5.15
CA TRP A 335 17.84 14.86 -5.59
C TRP A 335 18.52 13.57 -6.03
N ASN A 336 18.78 13.42 -7.32
CA ASN A 336 19.52 12.29 -7.86
C ASN A 336 21.01 12.57 -7.73
N LEU A 337 21.68 11.94 -6.78
CA LEU A 337 23.12 12.14 -6.51
C LEU A 337 24.00 11.38 -7.50
N THR A 338 23.54 10.21 -7.94
CA THR A 338 24.22 9.37 -8.94
C THR A 338 23.24 8.91 -10.01
N ASP A 339 23.77 8.45 -11.14
CA ASP A 339 22.99 7.91 -12.25
C ASP A 339 23.38 6.44 -12.51
N GLU A 340 22.42 5.60 -12.89
CA GLU A 340 22.57 4.15 -13.13
C GLU A 340 23.35 3.84 -14.43
N ARG A 341 24.53 4.44 -14.64
CA ARG A 341 25.24 4.28 -15.92
C ARG A 341 26.11 3.05 -15.99
N THR A 342 26.70 2.63 -14.86
CA THR A 342 27.70 1.57 -14.84
C THR A 342 27.23 0.43 -13.94
N PRO A 343 27.24 -0.82 -14.42
CA PRO A 343 26.89 -1.94 -13.58
C PRO A 343 27.96 -2.19 -12.51
N PHE A 344 27.47 -2.53 -11.33
CA PHE A 344 28.27 -2.85 -10.16
C PHE A 344 28.32 -4.37 -9.98
N ASN A 345 29.48 -4.90 -9.68
CA ASN A 345 29.70 -6.34 -9.53
C ASN A 345 30.48 -6.63 -8.26
N ILE A 346 29.90 -7.37 -7.34
CA ILE A 346 30.55 -7.97 -6.17
C ILE A 346 30.10 -9.41 -6.01
N TYR A 347 30.69 -10.15 -5.03
CA TYR A 347 30.37 -11.56 -4.79
C TYR A 347 28.87 -11.83 -4.57
N LEU A 348 28.17 -10.93 -3.85
CA LEU A 348 26.73 -11.07 -3.53
C LEU A 348 25.82 -10.37 -4.55
N ALA A 349 26.34 -9.65 -5.54
CA ALA A 349 25.57 -8.88 -6.50
C ALA A 349 26.33 -8.74 -7.81
N LYS A 350 25.70 -9.04 -8.94
CA LYS A 350 26.26 -8.95 -10.27
C LYS A 350 25.33 -8.27 -11.25
N GLY A 351 25.86 -7.42 -12.11
CA GLY A 351 25.08 -6.72 -13.13
C GLY A 351 24.17 -5.62 -12.60
N ILE A 352 24.34 -5.19 -11.35
CA ILE A 352 23.45 -4.26 -10.67
C ILE A 352 23.82 -2.81 -11.03
N ARG A 353 22.87 -2.11 -11.63
CA ARG A 353 22.99 -0.65 -11.85
C ARG A 353 22.45 0.08 -10.61
N THR A 354 23.24 0.99 -10.06
CA THR A 354 22.95 1.62 -8.77
C THR A 354 22.78 3.12 -8.92
N GLY A 355 21.63 3.63 -8.48
CA GLY A 355 21.35 5.05 -8.30
C GLY A 355 21.19 5.41 -6.82
N ILE A 356 21.68 6.57 -6.41
CA ILE A 356 21.48 7.13 -5.06
C ILE A 356 20.64 8.40 -5.17
N GLN A 357 19.59 8.48 -4.36
CA GLN A 357 18.66 9.60 -4.35
C GLN A 357 18.34 10.02 -2.92
N LEU A 358 18.30 11.33 -2.67
CA LEU A 358 17.71 11.92 -1.47
C LEU A 358 16.33 12.48 -1.81
N ALA A 359 15.46 12.54 -0.83
CA ALA A 359 14.16 13.14 -1.00
C ALA A 359 13.76 13.99 0.21
N ALA A 360 12.98 15.03 -0.04
CA ALA A 360 12.21 15.74 0.97
C ALA A 360 10.74 15.74 0.54
N PHE A 361 9.82 15.54 1.48
CA PHE A 361 8.41 15.38 1.14
C PHE A 361 7.48 16.05 2.15
N TRP A 362 6.30 16.37 1.66
CA TRP A 362 5.13 16.76 2.43
C TRP A 362 3.89 16.06 1.88
N GLU A 363 3.07 15.57 2.78
CA GLU A 363 1.90 14.77 2.49
C GLU A 363 0.71 15.24 3.31
N ARG A 364 -0.48 15.18 2.71
CA ARG A 364 -1.74 15.45 3.40
C ARG A 364 -2.79 14.46 2.97
N GLY A 365 -3.49 13.89 3.95
CA GLY A 365 -4.53 12.90 3.73
C GLY A 365 -5.71 13.07 4.67
N MET A 366 -6.84 12.54 4.28
CA MET A 366 -8.07 12.56 5.04
C MET A 366 -8.97 11.40 4.64
N VAL A 367 -9.73 10.89 5.60
CA VAL A 367 -10.71 9.85 5.38
C VAL A 367 -12.04 10.23 6.03
N ALA A 368 -13.15 9.79 5.45
CA ALA A 368 -14.49 9.98 6.01
C ALA A 368 -15.47 8.96 5.45
N ASN A 369 -16.52 8.66 6.20
CA ASN A 369 -17.62 7.81 5.72
C ASN A 369 -18.50 8.55 4.72
N GLU A 370 -18.65 9.86 4.86
CA GLU A 370 -19.45 10.71 3.98
C GLU A 370 -18.59 11.78 3.30
N SER A 371 -18.87 12.05 2.02
CA SER A 371 -18.15 13.05 1.22
C SER A 371 -18.20 14.47 1.82
N SER A 372 -19.27 14.80 2.54
CA SER A 372 -19.47 16.09 3.24
C SER A 372 -18.45 16.30 4.37
N GLN A 373 -17.92 15.24 4.93
CA GLN A 373 -17.00 15.22 6.07
C GLN A 373 -15.53 15.11 5.65
N LEU A 374 -15.26 14.79 4.37
CA LEU A 374 -13.95 14.38 3.89
C LEU A 374 -12.84 15.41 4.17
N PHE A 375 -13.15 16.71 4.13
CA PHE A 375 -12.17 17.78 4.34
C PHE A 375 -12.08 18.29 5.78
N LYS A 376 -12.83 17.71 6.71
CA LYS A 376 -13.00 18.24 8.06
C LYS A 376 -11.76 18.06 8.95
N TYR A 377 -11.08 16.92 8.84
CA TYR A 377 -9.96 16.56 9.72
C TYR A 377 -8.75 16.08 8.90
N PRO A 378 -8.00 16.99 8.26
CA PRO A 378 -6.81 16.59 7.51
C PRO A 378 -5.68 16.17 8.44
N ARG A 379 -4.89 15.18 7.98
CA ARG A 379 -3.67 14.70 8.63
C ARG A 379 -2.49 15.00 7.72
N GLU A 380 -1.37 15.37 8.33
CA GLU A 380 -0.17 15.79 7.61
C GLU A 380 1.04 14.96 8.03
N SER A 381 1.93 14.73 7.07
CA SER A 381 3.21 14.06 7.24
C SER A 381 4.26 14.78 6.42
N TYR A 382 5.44 15.00 6.98
CA TYR A 382 6.57 15.58 6.26
C TYR A 382 7.87 14.92 6.71
N GLY A 383 8.87 14.91 5.83
CA GLY A 383 10.10 14.24 6.18
C GLY A 383 11.15 14.26 5.08
N VAL A 384 12.16 13.43 5.31
CA VAL A 384 13.27 13.22 4.38
C VAL A 384 13.46 11.73 4.13
N GLY A 385 13.99 11.39 2.97
CA GLY A 385 14.22 10.00 2.58
C GLY A 385 15.55 9.82 1.87
N PHE A 386 16.12 8.65 2.07
CA PHE A 386 17.25 8.12 1.31
C PHE A 386 16.76 6.97 0.45
N ARG A 387 17.23 6.87 -0.78
CA ARG A 387 16.86 5.80 -1.71
C ARG A 387 18.09 5.27 -2.41
N MET A 388 18.10 3.95 -2.55
CA MET A 388 19.07 3.22 -3.37
C MET A 388 18.29 2.44 -4.43
N ILE A 389 18.54 2.77 -5.69
CA ILE A 389 17.92 2.15 -6.86
C ILE A 389 18.85 1.05 -7.34
N LEU A 390 18.41 -0.19 -7.36
CA LEU A 390 19.19 -1.38 -7.71
C LEU A 390 18.49 -2.11 -8.86
N SER A 391 18.85 -1.78 -10.11
CA SER A 391 18.30 -2.46 -11.32
C SER A 391 16.78 -2.72 -11.28
N GLY A 392 16.00 -1.72 -10.83
CA GLY A 392 14.53 -1.83 -10.75
C GLY A 392 13.97 -2.11 -9.36
N VAL A 393 14.81 -2.50 -8.41
CA VAL A 393 14.42 -2.54 -6.99
C VAL A 393 14.85 -1.25 -6.30
N ILE A 394 13.93 -0.63 -5.61
CA ILE A 394 14.18 0.63 -4.92
C ILE A 394 14.09 0.37 -3.42
N ILE A 395 15.24 0.41 -2.75
CA ILE A 395 15.32 0.35 -1.29
C ILE A 395 15.20 1.78 -0.77
N ARG A 396 14.22 2.01 0.10
CA ARG A 396 13.87 3.32 0.63
C ARG A 396 13.96 3.34 2.14
N PHE A 397 14.62 4.36 2.68
CA PHE A 397 14.59 4.69 4.11
C PHE A 397 14.04 6.10 4.27
N ASP A 398 12.92 6.26 4.96
CA ASP A 398 12.26 7.55 5.22
C ASP A 398 12.24 7.84 6.72
N LEU A 399 12.47 9.10 7.07
CA LEU A 399 12.22 9.68 8.38
C LEU A 399 11.08 10.68 8.23
N ALA A 400 9.99 10.45 8.90
CA ALA A 400 8.77 11.24 8.77
C ALA A 400 8.29 11.73 10.14
N LYS A 401 7.66 12.92 10.15
CA LYS A 401 7.01 13.52 11.32
C LYS A 401 5.61 13.97 10.98
N GLY A 402 4.67 13.76 11.89
CA GLY A 402 3.26 14.17 11.80
C GLY A 402 2.69 14.56 13.15
N GLN A 403 1.37 14.66 13.24
CA GLN A 403 0.68 15.10 14.46
C GLN A 403 0.74 14.06 15.58
N GLU A 404 0.93 12.77 15.28
CA GLU A 404 0.99 11.68 16.27
C GLU A 404 2.43 11.27 16.61
N GLY A 405 3.44 11.94 16.06
CA GLY A 405 4.85 11.66 16.37
C GLY A 405 5.73 11.55 15.14
N SER A 406 6.86 10.87 15.31
CA SER A 406 7.85 10.62 14.27
C SER A 406 8.00 9.13 14.01
N GLN A 407 8.13 8.75 12.75
CA GLN A 407 8.32 7.37 12.31
C GLN A 407 9.57 7.25 11.43
N SER A 408 10.24 6.11 11.53
CA SER A 408 11.29 5.70 10.60
C SER A 408 10.83 4.45 9.85
N GLN A 409 11.06 4.40 8.54
CA GLN A 409 10.58 3.31 7.71
C GLN A 409 11.66 2.84 6.75
N LEU A 410 11.86 1.53 6.67
CA LEU A 410 12.62 0.90 5.60
C LEU A 410 11.67 0.08 4.73
N PHE A 411 11.64 0.36 3.44
CA PHE A 411 10.72 -0.30 2.52
C PHE A 411 11.33 -0.47 1.12
N ILE A 412 10.74 -1.40 0.36
CA ILE A 412 11.10 -1.65 -1.03
C ILE A 412 10.00 -1.07 -1.91
N THR A 413 10.30 -0.25 -2.85
CA THR A 413 9.53 0.49 -3.84
C THR A 413 9.45 1.99 -3.59
N TYR A 414 9.04 2.76 -4.65
CA TYR A 414 8.69 4.17 -4.48
C TYR A 414 7.39 4.33 -3.69
N PRO A 415 7.23 5.45 -2.95
CA PRO A 415 5.94 5.80 -2.36
C PRO A 415 4.94 6.09 -3.47
N TRP A 416 3.64 5.98 -3.12
CA TRP A 416 2.51 6.34 -3.98
C TRP A 416 2.29 5.42 -5.20
N SER A 417 2.94 4.28 -5.25
CA SER A 417 2.67 3.26 -6.26
C SER A 417 1.40 2.48 -5.93
N MET A 418 0.58 2.17 -6.93
CA MET A 418 -0.59 1.30 -6.78
C MET A 418 -0.33 -0.13 -7.25
N PHE A 419 0.56 -0.29 -8.22
CA PHE A 419 0.77 -1.58 -8.88
C PHE A 419 2.16 -2.14 -8.56
N SER A 420 2.31 -2.66 -7.36
CA SER A 420 3.40 -3.57 -7.05
C SER A 420 2.80 -4.89 -6.59
N VAL A 421 3.45 -6.00 -6.92
CA VAL A 421 3.07 -7.34 -6.44
C VAL A 421 3.20 -7.41 -4.91
N ASP A 422 4.01 -6.52 -4.34
CA ASP A 422 4.27 -6.40 -2.90
C ASP A 422 3.15 -5.66 -2.13
N ASN A 423 2.22 -5.04 -2.84
CA ASN A 423 1.07 -4.38 -2.24
C ASN A 423 -0.22 -4.94 -2.83
N PRO A 424 -0.77 -6.03 -2.25
CA PRO A 424 -1.99 -6.66 -2.73
C PRO A 424 -3.26 -5.82 -2.52
N GLY A 425 -3.17 -4.62 -1.94
CA GLY A 425 -4.28 -3.68 -1.77
C GLY A 425 -5.07 -3.88 -0.50
#